data_70de8bf9f4f37f2e71e40c27aaac53ad
#
_entry.id   70de8bf9f4f37f2e71e40c27aaac53ad
#
_cell.length_a   1.000
_cell.length_b   1.000
_cell.length_c   1.000
_cell.angle_alpha   90.00
_cell.angle_beta   90.00
_cell.angle_gamma   90.00
#
_symmetry.space_group_name_H-M   'P 1'
#
loop_
_entity.id
_entity.type
_entity.pdbx_description
1 polymer ?
#
loop_
_entity_poly.entity_id
_entity_poly.type
_entity_poly.pdbx_seq_one_letter_code
_entity_poly.pdbx_strand_id
1 'polypeptide(L)'
;MADGGTLPHFLGVSRSLSGRVWRQRPAEAGLVRAHMQALGLDEPLARALAARGVRADQGADFLAPTLRALFPDPSSFLDMDAAAEAIVDAVQAGASTHVFADYDVDGASSAALLVRWFRAMGAELPIYVPDRLTEGYGPSAKAFDTLKARGAELVITVDCGAAANEAVAHACAIGLKVVVIDHHLMREQPPECLAVVNSNRPGCNSGQGNLAAAGVVFVLLAALNREARRRGMFDGREAPDIRRWLDLAAMGAICDVTGLTGFNRALTSLGLRVMSDWANPGLRALLAAAGSEPGPAKCNHAGFILGPRINAGGRIGRSDLGARLLSTDDPEEARALAEELDALNLARREVERQVTDQAVRRVEATGAHADGSPVVVVEGDDWHPGVVGIVAGRLRERWRKPVVVIGVDAVNGIGKGSGRSQPGMNLGRAVQAAWEAGVLLAGGGHAMAAGLTVKADSIARLRDFLNAGMAGEQPAAEALDAVEIDALVEPRAATRALFEQFEQLAPFGPANPEPMFALDHVTVREPAAMNGGHVRCRLAGPDGASVKAIAWRCADLPAGQALLAGGGGLSVAGRLKADDWNGRRGVQLEIEDVADPRMVG
;
A
#
# COMPACT_ATOMS: atom_id res chain seq x y z
N MET A 1 6.62 -22.52 26.20
CA MET A 1 7.88 -21.77 26.21
C MET A 1 8.78 -22.44 25.18
N ALA A 2 8.82 -21.90 23.97
CA ALA A 2 9.72 -22.39 22.93
C ALA A 2 11.06 -21.67 23.12
N ASP A 3 12.11 -22.46 23.15
CA ASP A 3 13.50 -22.06 23.29
C ASP A 3 13.82 -20.94 22.28
N GLY A 4 14.30 -19.80 22.76
CA GLY A 4 14.75 -18.65 21.97
C GLY A 4 16.09 -18.89 21.28
N GLY A 5 16.25 -20.01 20.59
CA GLY A 5 17.41 -20.29 19.76
C GLY A 5 17.45 -19.34 18.58
N THR A 6 18.45 -18.46 18.51
CA THR A 6 18.78 -17.64 17.32
C THR A 6 18.85 -18.55 16.11
N LEU A 7 18.01 -18.29 15.11
CA LEU A 7 18.09 -19.01 13.82
C LEU A 7 19.48 -18.85 13.24
N PRO A 8 20.11 -19.93 12.74
CA PRO A 8 21.45 -19.85 12.17
C PRO A 8 21.47 -18.87 10.98
N HIS A 9 22.56 -18.13 10.87
CA HIS A 9 22.76 -17.21 9.77
C HIS A 9 22.83 -17.96 8.44
N PHE A 10 22.06 -17.54 7.45
CA PHE A 10 22.08 -18.15 6.12
C PHE A 10 23.44 -17.90 5.46
N LEU A 11 24.09 -18.95 4.96
CA LEU A 11 25.45 -18.93 4.45
C LEU A 11 26.50 -18.37 5.44
N GLY A 12 26.21 -18.39 6.75
CA GLY A 12 27.08 -17.82 7.78
C GLY A 12 27.09 -16.29 7.83
N VAL A 13 26.27 -15.58 7.03
CA VAL A 13 26.28 -14.12 6.94
C VAL A 13 25.62 -13.49 8.16
N SER A 14 26.43 -13.20 9.18
CA SER A 14 26.02 -12.44 10.38
C SER A 14 26.02 -10.93 10.14
N ARG A 15 26.80 -10.47 9.14
CA ARG A 15 26.88 -9.06 8.73
C ARG A 15 27.32 -8.94 7.27
N SER A 16 26.43 -8.50 6.40
CA SER A 16 26.73 -8.22 5.00
C SER A 16 27.47 -6.88 4.81
N LEU A 17 27.84 -6.54 3.58
CA LEU A 17 28.46 -5.25 3.25
C LEU A 17 27.52 -4.05 3.46
N SER A 18 26.21 -4.28 3.53
CA SER A 18 25.21 -3.28 3.92
C SER A 18 24.90 -3.29 5.44
N GLY A 19 25.57 -4.14 6.22
CA GLY A 19 25.36 -4.30 7.67
C GLY A 19 24.19 -5.19 8.04
N ARG A 20 23.61 -5.94 7.09
CA ARG A 20 22.42 -6.77 7.29
C ARG A 20 22.78 -8.22 7.58
N VAL A 21 21.89 -8.90 8.33
CA VAL A 21 21.97 -10.34 8.61
C VAL A 21 21.22 -11.10 7.52
N TRP A 22 21.72 -12.26 7.07
CA TRP A 22 20.96 -13.14 6.20
C TRP A 22 20.33 -14.28 7.01
N ARG A 23 19.04 -14.51 6.80
CA ARG A 23 18.28 -15.60 7.43
C ARG A 23 17.53 -16.39 6.38
N GLN A 24 17.41 -17.69 6.55
CA GLN A 24 16.48 -18.47 5.73
C GLN A 24 15.05 -18.13 6.17
N ARG A 25 14.17 -17.85 5.21
CA ARG A 25 12.76 -17.66 5.51
C ARG A 25 12.19 -18.93 6.16
N PRO A 26 11.59 -18.86 7.37
CA PRO A 26 11.09 -20.03 8.05
C PRO A 26 10.03 -20.75 7.24
N ALA A 27 10.15 -22.07 7.13
CA ALA A 27 9.16 -22.94 6.50
C ALA A 27 9.11 -24.27 7.26
N GLU A 28 7.91 -24.69 7.62
CA GLU A 28 7.72 -25.97 8.31
C GLU A 28 7.98 -27.13 7.33
N ALA A 29 8.93 -28.02 7.68
CA ALA A 29 9.33 -29.11 6.81
C ALA A 29 8.19 -30.10 6.48
N GLY A 30 7.24 -30.29 7.40
CA GLY A 30 6.04 -31.09 7.18
C GLY A 30 5.15 -30.51 6.09
N LEU A 31 4.94 -29.19 6.13
CA LEU A 31 4.14 -28.44 5.17
C LEU A 31 4.82 -28.40 3.79
N VAL A 32 6.15 -28.25 3.73
CA VAL A 32 6.91 -28.33 2.47
C VAL A 32 6.65 -29.68 1.79
N ARG A 33 6.82 -30.80 2.52
CA ARG A 33 6.56 -32.14 1.96
C ARG A 33 5.11 -32.32 1.51
N ALA A 34 4.16 -31.78 2.28
CA ALA A 34 2.75 -31.84 1.93
C ALA A 34 2.45 -31.11 0.61
N HIS A 35 3.04 -29.93 0.39
CA HIS A 35 2.92 -29.22 -0.89
C HIS A 35 3.55 -29.97 -2.05
N MET A 36 4.74 -30.52 -1.87
CA MET A 36 5.40 -31.34 -2.90
C MET A 36 4.52 -32.54 -3.32
N GLN A 37 3.92 -33.22 -2.35
CA GLN A 37 3.08 -34.40 -2.62
C GLN A 37 1.72 -34.04 -3.23
N ALA A 38 1.05 -33.02 -2.68
CA ALA A 38 -0.31 -32.65 -3.10
C ALA A 38 -0.34 -31.94 -4.46
N LEU A 39 0.70 -31.18 -4.80
CA LEU A 39 0.72 -30.29 -5.97
C LEU A 39 1.78 -30.69 -7.01
N GLY A 40 2.63 -31.67 -6.71
CA GLY A 40 3.73 -32.08 -7.62
C GLY A 40 4.80 -31.01 -7.80
N LEU A 41 5.01 -30.16 -6.78
CA LEU A 41 5.94 -29.03 -6.84
C LEU A 41 7.37 -29.45 -6.50
N ASP A 42 8.34 -28.76 -7.09
CA ASP A 42 9.72 -28.81 -6.65
C ASP A 42 9.90 -28.21 -5.27
N GLU A 43 10.90 -28.68 -4.50
CA GLU A 43 11.11 -28.24 -3.12
C GLU A 43 11.22 -26.71 -2.96
N PRO A 44 11.94 -25.95 -3.82
CA PRO A 44 12.05 -24.49 -3.63
C PRO A 44 10.70 -23.77 -3.67
N LEU A 45 9.82 -24.14 -4.61
CA LEU A 45 8.48 -23.53 -4.70
C LEU A 45 7.57 -23.99 -3.56
N ALA A 46 7.61 -25.29 -3.21
CA ALA A 46 6.87 -25.84 -2.06
C ALA A 46 7.29 -25.16 -0.74
N ARG A 47 8.59 -24.92 -0.56
CA ARG A 47 9.16 -24.18 0.57
C ARG A 47 8.66 -22.73 0.61
N ALA A 48 8.65 -22.07 -0.55
CA ALA A 48 8.16 -20.69 -0.66
C ALA A 48 6.67 -20.57 -0.31
N LEU A 49 5.83 -21.55 -0.66
CA LEU A 49 4.42 -21.62 -0.22
C LEU A 49 4.32 -21.83 1.29
N ALA A 50 5.05 -22.80 1.83
CA ALA A 50 5.05 -23.11 3.26
C ALA A 50 5.51 -21.91 4.10
N ALA A 51 6.54 -21.19 3.64
CA ALA A 51 7.07 -19.98 4.27
C ALA A 51 6.05 -18.81 4.31
N ARG A 52 5.06 -18.84 3.43
CA ARG A 52 3.92 -17.87 3.40
C ARG A 52 2.75 -18.33 4.27
N GLY A 53 2.90 -19.43 5.01
CA GLY A 53 1.83 -19.99 5.83
C GLY A 53 0.67 -20.59 5.03
N VAL A 54 0.85 -20.86 3.73
CA VAL A 54 -0.18 -21.46 2.89
C VAL A 54 -0.33 -22.92 3.28
N ARG A 55 -1.53 -23.32 3.70
CA ARG A 55 -1.81 -24.72 4.05
C ARG A 55 -1.83 -25.60 2.80
N ALA A 56 -1.57 -26.90 2.95
CA ALA A 56 -1.50 -27.83 1.82
C ALA A 56 -2.81 -27.92 1.02
N ASP A 57 -3.96 -27.84 1.70
CA ASP A 57 -5.29 -27.81 1.08
C ASP A 57 -5.62 -26.50 0.34
N GLN A 58 -4.90 -25.42 0.64
CA GLN A 58 -5.07 -24.10 0.03
C GLN A 58 -4.07 -23.83 -1.12
N GLY A 59 -3.06 -24.68 -1.28
CA GLY A 59 -1.96 -24.43 -2.22
C GLY A 59 -2.41 -24.29 -3.68
N ALA A 60 -3.37 -25.09 -4.12
CA ALA A 60 -3.91 -25.01 -5.49
C ALA A 60 -4.63 -23.66 -5.72
N ASP A 61 -5.48 -23.25 -4.79
CA ASP A 61 -6.20 -21.96 -4.86
C ASP A 61 -5.25 -20.77 -4.71
N PHE A 62 -4.14 -20.93 -4.00
CA PHE A 62 -3.10 -19.90 -3.93
C PHE A 62 -2.41 -19.73 -5.28
N LEU A 63 -2.00 -20.81 -5.95
CA LEU A 63 -1.31 -20.75 -7.24
C LEU A 63 -2.23 -20.33 -8.39
N ALA A 64 -3.49 -20.76 -8.36
CA ALA A 64 -4.48 -20.46 -9.39
C ALA A 64 -5.80 -19.94 -8.76
N PRO A 65 -5.81 -18.71 -8.19
CA PRO A 65 -6.96 -18.19 -7.48
C PRO A 65 -8.16 -18.00 -8.40
N THR A 66 -9.35 -18.36 -7.89
CA THR A 66 -10.63 -18.11 -8.55
C THR A 66 -11.60 -17.42 -7.57
N LEU A 67 -12.50 -16.58 -8.09
CA LEU A 67 -13.56 -16.01 -7.25
C LEU A 67 -14.45 -17.11 -6.67
N ARG A 68 -14.75 -18.16 -7.44
CA ARG A 68 -15.61 -19.25 -7.00
C ARG A 68 -15.11 -19.94 -5.73
N ALA A 69 -13.81 -20.14 -5.61
CA ALA A 69 -13.21 -20.82 -4.45
C ALA A 69 -13.01 -19.91 -3.25
N LEU A 70 -12.74 -18.61 -3.48
CA LEU A 70 -12.21 -17.72 -2.45
C LEU A 70 -13.14 -16.54 -2.10
N PHE A 71 -14.21 -16.30 -2.86
CA PHE A 71 -15.13 -15.20 -2.59
C PHE A 71 -15.86 -15.46 -1.26
N PRO A 72 -15.81 -14.53 -0.30
CA PRO A 72 -16.49 -14.69 0.98
C PRO A 72 -18.00 -14.58 0.82
N ASP A 73 -18.77 -15.26 1.68
CA ASP A 73 -20.19 -14.98 1.76
C ASP A 73 -20.40 -13.53 2.25
N PRO A 74 -21.08 -12.67 1.46
CA PRO A 74 -21.35 -11.29 1.88
C PRO A 74 -22.03 -11.20 3.24
N SER A 75 -22.94 -12.12 3.58
CA SER A 75 -23.65 -12.13 4.86
C SER A 75 -22.76 -12.45 6.07
N SER A 76 -21.49 -12.86 5.84
CA SER A 76 -20.51 -13.02 6.94
C SER A 76 -19.99 -11.67 7.48
N PHE A 77 -20.15 -10.58 6.74
CA PHE A 77 -19.84 -9.23 7.21
C PHE A 77 -21.03 -8.67 8.00
N LEU A 78 -20.77 -8.12 9.18
CA LEU A 78 -21.81 -7.47 9.96
C LEU A 78 -22.46 -6.33 9.15
N ASP A 79 -23.78 -6.21 9.25
CA ASP A 79 -24.64 -5.21 8.61
C ASP A 79 -24.60 -5.21 7.06
N MET A 80 -23.93 -6.16 6.40
CA MET A 80 -23.86 -6.20 4.93
C MET A 80 -25.24 -6.36 4.28
N ASP A 81 -26.07 -7.23 4.81
CA ASP A 81 -27.42 -7.46 4.28
C ASP A 81 -28.31 -6.22 4.50
N ALA A 82 -28.22 -5.59 5.67
CA ALA A 82 -28.94 -4.34 5.96
C ALA A 82 -28.48 -3.19 5.06
N ALA A 83 -27.16 -3.08 4.79
CA ALA A 83 -26.62 -2.10 3.85
C ALA A 83 -27.15 -2.35 2.42
N ALA A 84 -27.16 -3.61 1.98
CA ALA A 84 -27.66 -3.96 0.66
C ALA A 84 -29.17 -3.67 0.51
N GLU A 85 -29.96 -4.01 1.52
CA GLU A 85 -31.40 -3.70 1.55
C GLU A 85 -31.64 -2.19 1.48
N ALA A 86 -30.98 -1.39 2.32
CA ALA A 86 -31.14 0.05 2.36
C ALA A 86 -30.76 0.74 1.04
N ILE A 87 -29.69 0.29 0.39
CA ILE A 87 -29.24 0.84 -0.89
C ILE A 87 -30.20 0.44 -2.02
N VAL A 88 -30.65 -0.81 -2.06
CA VAL A 88 -31.60 -1.26 -3.08
C VAL A 88 -32.97 -0.59 -2.88
N ASP A 89 -33.41 -0.36 -1.63
CA ASP A 89 -34.61 0.44 -1.31
C ASP A 89 -34.51 1.84 -1.90
N ALA A 90 -33.36 2.51 -1.70
CA ALA A 90 -33.12 3.85 -2.21
C ALA A 90 -33.18 3.89 -3.75
N VAL A 91 -32.54 2.92 -4.42
CA VAL A 91 -32.59 2.81 -5.89
C VAL A 91 -34.00 2.58 -6.40
N GLN A 92 -34.80 1.68 -5.77
CA GLN A 92 -36.17 1.43 -6.16
C GLN A 92 -37.10 2.62 -5.92
N ALA A 93 -36.87 3.37 -4.85
CA ALA A 93 -37.64 4.57 -4.52
C ALA A 93 -37.22 5.81 -5.35
N GLY A 94 -36.12 5.73 -6.12
CA GLY A 94 -35.54 6.90 -6.80
C GLY A 94 -35.01 7.96 -5.82
N ALA A 95 -34.63 7.53 -4.61
CA ALA A 95 -34.13 8.44 -3.57
C ALA A 95 -32.77 9.03 -3.95
N SER A 96 -32.59 10.32 -3.67
CA SER A 96 -31.33 11.03 -3.94
C SER A 96 -30.20 10.48 -3.06
N THR A 97 -29.37 9.64 -3.67
CA THR A 97 -28.27 8.95 -2.99
C THR A 97 -26.94 9.57 -3.40
N HIS A 98 -26.06 9.81 -2.44
CA HIS A 98 -24.73 10.36 -2.67
C HIS A 98 -23.66 9.44 -2.08
N VAL A 99 -22.50 9.35 -2.71
CA VAL A 99 -21.31 8.70 -2.11
C VAL A 99 -20.37 9.77 -1.56
N PHE A 100 -20.00 9.59 -0.31
CA PHE A 100 -18.94 10.35 0.37
C PHE A 100 -17.69 9.47 0.41
N ALA A 101 -16.61 9.86 -0.26
CA ALA A 101 -15.40 9.05 -0.36
C ALA A 101 -14.19 9.77 0.25
N ASP A 102 -13.21 8.99 0.76
CA ASP A 102 -11.89 9.55 1.01
C ASP A 102 -11.21 9.97 -0.30
N TYR A 103 -10.21 10.83 -0.19
CA TYR A 103 -9.53 11.49 -1.31
C TYR A 103 -8.37 10.66 -1.91
N ASP A 104 -8.09 9.48 -1.40
CA ASP A 104 -7.02 8.62 -1.90
C ASP A 104 -7.52 7.57 -2.92
N VAL A 105 -6.62 6.67 -3.34
CA VAL A 105 -6.95 5.68 -4.37
C VAL A 105 -8.01 4.69 -3.90
N ASP A 106 -8.01 4.31 -2.62
CA ASP A 106 -8.97 3.34 -2.10
C ASP A 106 -10.38 3.94 -2.04
N GLY A 107 -10.50 5.16 -1.51
CA GLY A 107 -11.74 5.93 -1.53
C GLY A 107 -12.24 6.19 -2.96
N ALA A 108 -11.33 6.61 -3.87
CA ALA A 108 -11.68 6.87 -5.27
C ALA A 108 -12.14 5.60 -6.00
N SER A 109 -11.48 4.45 -5.78
CA SER A 109 -11.85 3.16 -6.36
C SER A 109 -13.18 2.66 -5.80
N SER A 110 -13.40 2.82 -4.51
CA SER A 110 -14.63 2.49 -3.80
C SER A 110 -15.83 3.27 -4.35
N ALA A 111 -15.67 4.59 -4.51
CA ALA A 111 -16.70 5.44 -5.12
C ALA A 111 -16.97 5.03 -6.57
N ALA A 112 -15.93 4.79 -7.37
CA ALA A 112 -16.08 4.41 -8.77
C ALA A 112 -16.83 3.06 -8.93
N LEU A 113 -16.57 2.08 -8.07
CA LEU A 113 -17.29 0.80 -8.03
C LEU A 113 -18.79 1.01 -7.80
N LEU A 114 -19.16 1.83 -6.82
CA LEU A 114 -20.58 2.15 -6.54
C LEU A 114 -21.22 2.93 -7.67
N VAL A 115 -20.55 3.98 -8.19
CA VAL A 115 -21.07 4.79 -9.33
C VAL A 115 -21.35 3.90 -10.54
N ARG A 116 -20.47 2.97 -10.87
CA ARG A 116 -20.68 2.04 -11.99
C ARG A 116 -21.87 1.10 -11.74
N TRP A 117 -22.05 0.63 -10.52
CA TRP A 117 -23.20 -0.20 -10.18
C TRP A 117 -24.51 0.61 -10.26
N PHE A 118 -24.58 1.81 -9.67
CA PHE A 118 -25.76 2.68 -9.75
C PHE A 118 -26.11 3.01 -11.19
N ARG A 119 -25.12 3.37 -12.02
CA ARG A 119 -25.31 3.62 -13.46
C ARG A 119 -25.87 2.39 -14.17
N ALA A 120 -25.38 1.20 -13.88
CA ALA A 120 -25.90 -0.04 -14.44
C ALA A 120 -27.35 -0.33 -13.98
N MET A 121 -27.76 0.18 -12.82
CA MET A 121 -29.14 0.14 -12.32
C MET A 121 -30.02 1.24 -12.92
N GLY A 122 -29.46 2.19 -13.68
CA GLY A 122 -30.16 3.33 -14.26
C GLY A 122 -30.35 4.48 -13.27
N ALA A 123 -29.56 4.52 -12.20
CA ALA A 123 -29.57 5.55 -11.16
C ALA A 123 -28.28 6.36 -11.16
N GLU A 124 -28.35 7.62 -10.74
CA GLU A 124 -27.18 8.47 -10.53
C GLU A 124 -26.68 8.33 -9.10
N LEU A 125 -25.35 8.46 -8.92
CA LEU A 125 -24.69 8.51 -7.61
C LEU A 125 -23.66 9.64 -7.61
N PRO A 126 -24.04 10.89 -7.27
CA PRO A 126 -23.12 11.99 -7.16
C PRO A 126 -22.03 11.73 -6.12
N ILE A 127 -20.80 12.10 -6.47
CA ILE A 127 -19.62 11.91 -5.62
C ILE A 127 -19.36 13.19 -4.81
N TYR A 128 -19.07 13.03 -3.53
CA TYR A 128 -18.54 14.05 -2.64
C TYR A 128 -17.22 13.56 -2.06
N VAL A 129 -16.16 14.32 -2.26
CA VAL A 129 -14.85 14.07 -1.64
C VAL A 129 -14.45 15.33 -0.87
N PRO A 130 -14.16 15.24 0.43
CA PRO A 130 -13.79 16.41 1.22
C PRO A 130 -12.45 16.98 0.76
N ASP A 131 -12.32 18.31 0.83
CA ASP A 131 -11.02 18.93 0.60
C ASP A 131 -10.11 18.72 1.82
N ARG A 132 -9.00 18.05 1.58
CA ARG A 132 -8.06 17.65 2.64
C ARG A 132 -7.53 18.83 3.47
N LEU A 133 -7.36 20.00 2.84
CA LEU A 133 -6.74 21.18 3.48
C LEU A 133 -7.74 21.96 4.32
N THR A 134 -8.98 22.07 3.83
CA THR A 134 -10.03 22.91 4.43
C THR A 134 -11.04 22.15 5.26
N GLU A 135 -11.32 20.88 4.90
CA GLU A 135 -12.29 20.02 5.58
C GLU A 135 -11.65 18.91 6.42
N GLY A 136 -10.42 18.51 6.07
CA GLY A 136 -9.70 17.45 6.79
C GLY A 136 -9.97 16.05 6.26
N TYR A 137 -9.84 15.05 7.13
CA TYR A 137 -10.05 13.64 6.82
C TYR A 137 -11.42 13.19 7.30
N GLY A 138 -12.12 12.46 6.44
CA GLY A 138 -13.38 11.79 6.76
C GLY A 138 -14.60 12.72 6.87
N PRO A 139 -15.76 12.17 7.25
CA PRO A 139 -17.01 12.93 7.34
C PRO A 139 -16.98 13.96 8.47
N SER A 140 -17.58 15.12 8.20
CA SER A 140 -17.81 16.18 9.18
C SER A 140 -19.27 16.63 9.17
N ALA A 141 -19.75 17.24 10.26
CA ALA A 141 -21.09 17.81 10.33
C ALA A 141 -21.34 18.78 9.16
N LYS A 142 -20.38 19.66 8.85
CA LYS A 142 -20.44 20.62 7.74
C LYS A 142 -20.60 19.93 6.38
N ALA A 143 -19.89 18.82 6.15
CA ALA A 143 -19.99 18.06 4.92
C ALA A 143 -21.39 17.43 4.77
N PHE A 144 -21.95 16.89 5.84
CA PHE A 144 -23.32 16.36 5.83
C PHE A 144 -24.37 17.47 5.65
N ASP A 145 -24.18 18.65 6.25
CA ASP A 145 -25.05 19.81 5.97
C ASP A 145 -25.02 20.18 4.49
N THR A 146 -23.84 20.17 3.86
CA THR A 146 -23.66 20.43 2.43
C THR A 146 -24.41 19.39 1.58
N LEU A 147 -24.28 18.10 1.91
CA LEU A 147 -24.98 17.02 1.21
C LEU A 147 -26.51 17.15 1.38
N LYS A 148 -26.98 17.45 2.58
CA LYS A 148 -28.41 17.71 2.84
C LYS A 148 -28.93 18.87 2.02
N ALA A 149 -28.19 19.96 1.94
CA ALA A 149 -28.54 21.12 1.12
C ALA A 149 -28.58 20.81 -0.38
N ARG A 150 -27.80 19.81 -0.84
CA ARG A 150 -27.84 19.29 -2.22
C ARG A 150 -29.00 18.30 -2.45
N GLY A 151 -29.84 18.05 -1.45
CA GLY A 151 -31.01 17.19 -1.54
C GLY A 151 -30.71 15.70 -1.26
N ALA A 152 -29.56 15.36 -0.70
CA ALA A 152 -29.29 13.97 -0.33
C ALA A 152 -30.33 13.43 0.66
N GLU A 153 -30.76 12.21 0.45
CA GLU A 153 -31.63 11.42 1.34
C GLU A 153 -30.86 10.25 1.96
N LEU A 154 -29.99 9.60 1.17
CA LEU A 154 -29.07 8.56 1.60
C LEU A 154 -27.62 8.98 1.27
N VAL A 155 -26.73 8.83 2.23
CA VAL A 155 -25.28 8.99 2.03
C VAL A 155 -24.59 7.67 2.31
N ILE A 156 -23.78 7.21 1.35
CA ILE A 156 -22.94 6.04 1.49
C ILE A 156 -21.51 6.56 1.70
N THR A 157 -20.93 6.39 2.89
CA THR A 157 -19.52 6.73 3.09
C THR A 157 -18.65 5.54 2.71
N VAL A 158 -17.54 5.78 2.02
CA VAL A 158 -16.59 4.74 1.63
C VAL A 158 -15.18 5.13 2.04
N ASP A 159 -14.43 4.17 2.58
CA ASP A 159 -13.05 4.33 3.07
C ASP A 159 -12.92 5.36 4.20
N CYS A 160 -14.00 5.61 4.89
CA CYS A 160 -14.09 6.52 6.03
C CYS A 160 -15.42 6.35 6.73
N GLY A 161 -15.53 6.91 7.93
CA GLY A 161 -16.80 7.01 8.64
C GLY A 161 -16.94 6.08 9.83
N ALA A 162 -16.21 4.97 9.90
CA ALA A 162 -16.33 4.00 10.99
C ALA A 162 -15.97 4.57 12.38
N ALA A 163 -15.16 5.62 12.43
CA ALA A 163 -14.80 6.33 13.67
C ALA A 163 -15.43 7.73 13.78
N ALA A 164 -16.38 8.10 12.89
CA ALA A 164 -16.95 9.44 12.81
C ALA A 164 -18.29 9.54 13.57
N ASN A 165 -18.35 9.05 14.81
CA ASN A 165 -19.58 8.94 15.60
C ASN A 165 -20.36 10.24 15.70
N GLU A 166 -19.72 11.36 16.03
CA GLU A 166 -20.38 12.65 16.16
C GLU A 166 -20.93 13.19 14.83
N ALA A 167 -20.13 13.06 13.76
CA ALA A 167 -20.55 13.54 12.45
C ALA A 167 -21.71 12.71 11.90
N VAL A 168 -21.67 11.38 12.05
CA VAL A 168 -22.76 10.49 11.64
C VAL A 168 -24.02 10.71 12.47
N ALA A 169 -23.89 10.91 13.78
CA ALA A 169 -25.03 11.27 14.63
C ALA A 169 -25.67 12.60 14.19
N HIS A 170 -24.87 13.61 13.86
CA HIS A 170 -25.37 14.87 13.28
C HIS A 170 -26.13 14.62 11.97
N ALA A 171 -25.56 13.82 11.05
CA ALA A 171 -26.24 13.47 9.79
C ALA A 171 -27.62 12.84 10.00
N CYS A 172 -27.72 11.89 10.93
CA CYS A 172 -28.98 11.25 11.30
C CYS A 172 -29.96 12.27 11.92
N ALA A 173 -29.49 13.17 12.78
CA ALA A 173 -30.31 14.21 13.43
C ALA A 173 -30.91 15.21 12.42
N ILE A 174 -30.20 15.53 11.31
CA ILE A 174 -30.72 16.38 10.23
C ILE A 174 -31.56 15.60 9.20
N GLY A 175 -31.85 14.32 9.47
CA GLY A 175 -32.70 13.47 8.64
C GLY A 175 -32.02 12.91 7.40
N LEU A 176 -30.70 12.71 7.40
CA LEU A 176 -29.99 11.90 6.43
C LEU A 176 -30.00 10.44 6.87
N LYS A 177 -30.19 9.52 5.92
CA LYS A 177 -29.87 8.11 6.10
C LYS A 177 -28.39 7.92 5.79
N VAL A 178 -27.68 7.12 6.59
CA VAL A 178 -26.23 6.89 6.41
C VAL A 178 -25.94 5.39 6.38
N VAL A 179 -25.15 4.97 5.41
CA VAL A 179 -24.53 3.64 5.33
C VAL A 179 -23.00 3.86 5.29
N VAL A 180 -22.27 3.21 6.20
CA VAL A 180 -20.81 3.30 6.28
C VAL A 180 -20.19 2.02 5.73
N ILE A 181 -19.28 2.16 4.76
CA ILE A 181 -18.47 1.07 4.21
C ILE A 181 -17.00 1.41 4.41
N ASP A 182 -16.36 0.72 5.35
CA ASP A 182 -15.01 1.07 5.80
C ASP A 182 -14.19 -0.20 6.07
N HIS A 183 -12.90 -0.07 6.28
CA HIS A 183 -11.99 -1.16 6.63
C HIS A 183 -11.01 -0.79 7.76
N HIS A 184 -10.98 0.46 8.18
CA HIS A 184 -10.10 0.91 9.24
C HIS A 184 -10.33 0.18 10.56
N LEU A 185 -9.26 0.00 11.33
CA LEU A 185 -9.32 -0.64 12.64
C LEU A 185 -10.23 0.15 13.59
N MET A 186 -11.22 -0.53 14.14
CA MET A 186 -12.15 0.06 15.10
C MET A 186 -11.79 -0.36 16.53
N ARG A 187 -11.72 0.61 17.43
CA ARG A 187 -11.52 0.39 18.88
C ARG A 187 -12.78 0.69 19.69
N GLU A 188 -13.66 1.52 19.13
CA GLU A 188 -14.88 1.99 19.76
C GLU A 188 -16.11 1.35 19.11
N GLN A 189 -17.27 1.57 19.73
CA GLN A 189 -18.53 1.17 19.13
C GLN A 189 -18.76 1.92 17.81
N PRO A 190 -19.34 1.26 16.81
CA PRO A 190 -19.64 1.91 15.54
C PRO A 190 -20.65 3.03 15.71
N PRO A 191 -20.68 4.02 14.79
CA PRO A 191 -21.72 5.04 14.78
C PRO A 191 -23.11 4.43 14.62
N GLU A 192 -24.10 5.03 15.28
CA GLU A 192 -25.50 4.63 15.14
C GLU A 192 -26.07 5.18 13.82
N CYS A 193 -26.25 4.30 12.84
CA CYS A 193 -26.80 4.61 11.52
C CYS A 193 -27.47 3.38 10.91
N LEU A 194 -27.90 3.43 9.64
CA LEU A 194 -28.59 2.30 9.02
C LEU A 194 -27.74 1.03 8.99
N ALA A 195 -26.46 1.15 8.64
CA ALA A 195 -25.53 0.03 8.58
C ALA A 195 -24.08 0.52 8.67
N VAL A 196 -23.23 -0.28 9.31
CA VAL A 196 -21.77 -0.07 9.33
C VAL A 196 -21.10 -1.37 8.91
N VAL A 197 -20.72 -1.46 7.65
CA VAL A 197 -19.97 -2.60 7.10
C VAL A 197 -18.50 -2.30 7.21
N ASN A 198 -17.82 -3.01 8.13
CA ASN A 198 -16.37 -2.90 8.30
C ASN A 198 -15.82 -4.27 8.73
N SER A 199 -14.88 -4.81 7.95
CA SER A 199 -14.26 -6.12 8.20
C SER A 199 -13.43 -6.16 9.49
N ASN A 200 -13.00 -5.00 10.00
CA ASN A 200 -12.24 -4.83 11.25
C ASN A 200 -13.11 -4.33 12.43
N ARG A 201 -14.42 -4.32 12.26
CA ARG A 201 -15.37 -3.99 13.32
C ARG A 201 -15.38 -5.11 14.38
N PRO A 202 -15.39 -4.78 15.67
CA PRO A 202 -15.57 -5.77 16.75
C PRO A 202 -16.82 -6.63 16.52
N GLY A 203 -16.66 -7.94 16.59
CA GLY A 203 -17.73 -8.90 16.33
C GLY A 203 -17.96 -9.28 14.87
N CYS A 204 -17.27 -8.69 13.92
CA CYS A 204 -17.30 -9.13 12.53
C CYS A 204 -16.55 -10.47 12.37
N ASN A 205 -17.26 -11.47 11.83
CA ASN A 205 -16.73 -12.83 11.67
C ASN A 205 -16.36 -13.18 10.21
N SER A 206 -16.27 -12.18 9.34
CA SER A 206 -15.95 -12.39 7.92
C SER A 206 -14.54 -12.99 7.69
N GLY A 207 -13.62 -12.80 8.64
CA GLY A 207 -12.23 -13.19 8.49
C GLY A 207 -11.46 -12.37 7.42
N GLN A 208 -12.03 -11.25 6.95
CA GLN A 208 -11.52 -10.45 5.84
C GLN A 208 -10.90 -9.12 6.29
N GLY A 209 -10.29 -9.08 7.46
CA GLY A 209 -9.69 -7.86 8.03
C GLY A 209 -8.50 -7.28 7.22
N ASN A 210 -8.05 -7.97 6.19
CA ASN A 210 -7.00 -7.51 5.29
C ASN A 210 -7.54 -6.89 3.98
N LEU A 211 -8.85 -6.70 3.83
CA LEU A 211 -9.40 -6.00 2.68
C LEU A 211 -9.22 -4.48 2.83
N ALA A 212 -8.94 -3.80 1.72
CA ALA A 212 -9.14 -2.38 1.55
C ALA A 212 -10.63 -2.06 1.40
N ALA A 213 -11.05 -0.80 1.52
CA ALA A 213 -12.45 -0.41 1.37
C ALA A 213 -13.01 -0.80 0.00
N ALA A 214 -12.24 -0.66 -1.09
CA ALA A 214 -12.65 -1.11 -2.42
C ALA A 214 -12.92 -2.63 -2.48
N GLY A 215 -12.20 -3.42 -1.69
CA GLY A 215 -12.46 -4.85 -1.54
C GLY A 215 -13.77 -5.12 -0.80
N VAL A 216 -14.07 -4.38 0.26
CA VAL A 216 -15.35 -4.46 1.00
C VAL A 216 -16.51 -4.02 0.11
N VAL A 217 -16.35 -2.90 -0.64
CA VAL A 217 -17.33 -2.44 -1.63
C VAL A 217 -17.56 -3.49 -2.72
N PHE A 218 -16.50 -4.16 -3.19
CA PHE A 218 -16.66 -5.22 -4.19
C PHE A 218 -17.53 -6.39 -3.67
N VAL A 219 -17.38 -6.76 -2.39
CA VAL A 219 -18.27 -7.74 -1.74
C VAL A 219 -19.69 -7.19 -1.60
N LEU A 220 -19.84 -5.90 -1.25
CA LEU A 220 -21.15 -5.23 -1.22
C LEU A 220 -21.85 -5.27 -2.60
N LEU A 221 -21.13 -5.06 -3.70
CA LEU A 221 -21.73 -5.15 -5.04
C LEU A 221 -22.34 -6.54 -5.32
N ALA A 222 -21.73 -7.60 -4.81
CA ALA A 222 -22.32 -8.94 -4.90
C ALA A 222 -23.58 -9.07 -4.03
N ALA A 223 -23.59 -8.48 -2.83
CA ALA A 223 -24.79 -8.42 -1.97
C ALA A 223 -25.90 -7.61 -2.63
N LEU A 224 -25.58 -6.45 -3.24
CA LEU A 224 -26.52 -5.62 -3.99
C LEU A 224 -27.15 -6.39 -5.16
N ASN A 225 -26.33 -7.09 -5.95
CA ASN A 225 -26.84 -7.93 -7.05
C ASN A 225 -27.73 -9.07 -6.54
N ARG A 226 -27.39 -9.68 -5.40
CA ARG A 226 -28.20 -10.73 -4.76
C ARG A 226 -29.56 -10.16 -4.31
N GLU A 227 -29.55 -9.02 -3.63
CA GLU A 227 -30.75 -8.37 -3.13
C GLU A 227 -31.63 -7.85 -4.27
N ALA A 228 -31.09 -7.19 -5.27
CA ALA A 228 -31.79 -6.72 -6.44
C ALA A 228 -32.46 -7.90 -7.21
N ARG A 229 -31.77 -9.05 -7.30
CA ARG A 229 -32.33 -10.27 -7.90
C ARG A 229 -33.47 -10.82 -7.07
N ARG A 230 -33.35 -10.86 -5.74
CA ARG A 230 -34.43 -11.29 -4.83
C ARG A 230 -35.69 -10.46 -5.03
N ARG A 231 -35.55 -9.18 -5.39
CA ARG A 231 -36.66 -8.26 -5.65
C ARG A 231 -37.16 -8.25 -7.10
N GLY A 232 -36.67 -9.12 -7.95
CA GLY A 232 -37.09 -9.19 -9.36
C GLY A 232 -36.57 -8.03 -10.23
N MET A 233 -35.61 -7.23 -9.77
CA MET A 233 -35.12 -6.06 -10.53
C MET A 233 -34.34 -6.44 -11.80
N PHE A 234 -34.01 -7.71 -11.95
CA PHE A 234 -33.36 -8.25 -13.15
C PHE A 234 -34.27 -9.10 -14.04
N ASP A 235 -35.61 -9.08 -13.77
CA ASP A 235 -36.55 -9.76 -14.62
C ASP A 235 -36.57 -9.11 -16.01
N GLY A 236 -36.13 -9.88 -17.01
CA GLY A 236 -35.98 -9.40 -18.40
C GLY A 236 -34.73 -8.63 -18.73
N ARG A 237 -33.74 -8.51 -17.80
CA ARG A 237 -32.41 -7.94 -18.04
C ARG A 237 -31.32 -8.69 -17.27
N GLU A 238 -30.08 -8.60 -17.75
CA GLU A 238 -28.95 -9.18 -17.03
C GLU A 238 -28.53 -8.30 -15.82
N ALA A 239 -28.10 -8.97 -14.74
CA ALA A 239 -27.45 -8.30 -13.62
C ALA A 239 -26.10 -7.72 -14.05
N PRO A 240 -25.66 -6.60 -13.47
CA PRO A 240 -24.33 -6.06 -13.74
C PRO A 240 -23.23 -7.10 -13.47
N ASP A 241 -22.36 -7.34 -14.45
CA ASP A 241 -21.19 -8.19 -14.27
C ASP A 241 -20.09 -7.44 -13.53
N ILE A 242 -20.12 -7.49 -12.21
CA ILE A 242 -19.18 -6.80 -11.33
C ILE A 242 -17.72 -7.27 -11.53
N ARG A 243 -17.49 -8.44 -12.12
CA ARG A 243 -16.14 -8.96 -12.39
C ARG A 243 -15.34 -8.07 -13.34
N ARG A 244 -16.04 -7.31 -14.19
CA ARG A 244 -15.43 -6.32 -15.10
C ARG A 244 -14.78 -5.14 -14.38
N TRP A 245 -15.06 -4.94 -13.08
CA TRP A 245 -14.57 -3.85 -12.25
C TRP A 245 -13.58 -4.32 -11.19
N LEU A 246 -13.06 -5.55 -11.31
CA LEU A 246 -12.03 -6.09 -10.43
C LEU A 246 -10.72 -5.27 -10.47
N ASP A 247 -10.44 -4.63 -11.59
CA ASP A 247 -9.31 -3.70 -11.74
C ASP A 247 -9.35 -2.56 -10.72
N LEU A 248 -10.54 -1.99 -10.47
CA LEU A 248 -10.74 -0.94 -9.46
C LEU A 248 -10.54 -1.47 -8.04
N ALA A 249 -11.07 -2.66 -7.73
CA ALA A 249 -10.87 -3.28 -6.43
C ALA A 249 -9.37 -3.61 -6.18
N ALA A 250 -8.65 -4.06 -7.21
CA ALA A 250 -7.21 -4.29 -7.13
C ALA A 250 -6.42 -2.98 -6.96
N MET A 251 -6.86 -1.88 -7.59
CA MET A 251 -6.25 -0.55 -7.39
C MET A 251 -6.30 -0.14 -5.91
N GLY A 252 -7.47 -0.22 -5.27
CA GLY A 252 -7.61 0.07 -3.84
C GLY A 252 -6.69 -0.81 -3.00
N ALA A 253 -6.78 -2.13 -3.14
CA ALA A 253 -5.99 -3.09 -2.37
C ALA A 253 -4.47 -2.87 -2.48
N ILE A 254 -3.96 -2.57 -3.67
CA ILE A 254 -2.52 -2.34 -3.90
C ILE A 254 -2.09 -1.00 -3.33
N CYS A 255 -2.86 0.06 -3.57
CA CYS A 255 -2.47 1.43 -3.17
C CYS A 255 -2.62 1.68 -1.68
N ASP A 256 -3.58 1.02 -1.02
CA ASP A 256 -3.73 1.03 0.43
C ASP A 256 -2.75 0.06 1.14
N VAL A 257 -1.89 -0.62 0.38
CA VAL A 257 -0.81 -1.47 0.92
C VAL A 257 -1.33 -2.60 1.82
N THR A 258 -2.52 -3.12 1.51
CA THR A 258 -3.16 -4.19 2.29
C THR A 258 -2.49 -5.55 2.09
N GLY A 259 -2.63 -6.46 3.08
CA GLY A 259 -2.01 -7.79 3.05
C GLY A 259 -2.54 -8.66 1.90
N LEU A 260 -1.67 -9.10 1.00
CA LEU A 260 -2.02 -9.91 -0.17
C LEU A 260 -2.12 -11.41 0.19
N THR A 261 -3.13 -11.75 0.99
CA THR A 261 -3.42 -13.11 1.43
C THR A 261 -4.89 -13.46 1.18
N GLY A 262 -5.22 -14.75 1.13
CA GLY A 262 -6.61 -15.23 1.00
C GLY A 262 -7.38 -14.59 -0.16
N PHE A 263 -8.59 -14.13 0.13
CA PHE A 263 -9.44 -13.49 -0.87
C PHE A 263 -8.84 -12.16 -1.40
N ASN A 264 -8.20 -11.35 -0.57
CA ASN A 264 -7.60 -10.09 -1.02
C ASN A 264 -6.50 -10.32 -2.09
N ARG A 265 -5.69 -11.40 -1.93
CA ARG A 265 -4.74 -11.80 -2.97
C ARG A 265 -5.43 -12.26 -4.24
N ALA A 266 -6.51 -13.05 -4.13
CA ALA A 266 -7.28 -13.51 -5.28
C ALA A 266 -7.91 -12.32 -6.04
N LEU A 267 -8.54 -11.40 -5.32
CA LEU A 267 -9.10 -10.16 -5.85
C LEU A 267 -8.05 -9.35 -6.60
N THR A 268 -6.87 -9.15 -5.99
CA THR A 268 -5.76 -8.42 -6.61
C THR A 268 -5.22 -9.14 -7.85
N SER A 269 -5.02 -10.47 -7.79
CA SER A 269 -4.54 -11.26 -8.92
C SER A 269 -5.48 -11.21 -10.12
N LEU A 270 -6.78 -11.40 -9.86
CA LEU A 270 -7.80 -11.36 -10.89
C LEU A 270 -8.02 -9.94 -11.42
N GLY A 271 -7.98 -8.95 -10.54
CA GLY A 271 -8.11 -7.54 -10.91
C GLY A 271 -6.96 -7.06 -11.80
N LEU A 272 -5.71 -7.48 -11.54
CA LEU A 272 -4.59 -7.19 -12.43
C LEU A 272 -4.75 -7.85 -13.81
N ARG A 273 -5.38 -9.04 -13.89
CA ARG A 273 -5.72 -9.64 -15.20
C ARG A 273 -6.75 -8.81 -15.94
N VAL A 274 -7.82 -8.36 -15.27
CA VAL A 274 -8.83 -7.47 -15.86
C VAL A 274 -8.19 -6.14 -16.28
N MET A 275 -7.33 -5.57 -15.43
CA MET A 275 -6.60 -4.33 -15.73
C MET A 275 -5.71 -4.47 -16.97
N SER A 276 -5.18 -5.66 -17.25
CA SER A 276 -4.32 -5.91 -18.43
C SER A 276 -5.02 -5.69 -19.78
N ASP A 277 -6.35 -5.69 -19.80
CA ASP A 277 -7.14 -5.33 -20.97
C ASP A 277 -7.26 -3.81 -21.17
N TRP A 278 -6.91 -3.04 -20.14
CA TRP A 278 -6.98 -1.56 -20.11
C TRP A 278 -8.34 -1.03 -20.62
N ALA A 279 -9.40 -1.75 -20.27
CA ALA A 279 -10.76 -1.43 -20.71
C ALA A 279 -11.36 -0.21 -19.99
N ASN A 280 -10.93 0.08 -18.74
CA ASN A 280 -11.35 1.28 -18.02
C ASN A 280 -10.73 2.53 -18.70
N PRO A 281 -11.55 3.49 -19.22
CA PRO A 281 -11.03 4.67 -19.92
C PRO A 281 -10.10 5.50 -19.06
N GLY A 282 -10.40 5.66 -17.76
CA GLY A 282 -9.59 6.44 -16.83
C GLY A 282 -8.22 5.83 -16.58
N LEU A 283 -8.15 4.51 -16.31
CA LEU A 283 -6.88 3.81 -16.10
C LEU A 283 -6.01 3.85 -17.35
N ARG A 284 -6.61 3.65 -18.55
CA ARG A 284 -5.91 3.71 -19.83
C ARG A 284 -5.37 5.10 -20.13
N ALA A 285 -6.19 6.14 -19.92
CA ALA A 285 -5.78 7.52 -20.14
C ALA A 285 -4.65 7.93 -19.18
N LEU A 286 -4.72 7.51 -17.91
CA LEU A 286 -3.69 7.81 -16.93
C LEU A 286 -2.37 7.08 -17.21
N LEU A 287 -2.43 5.84 -17.71
CA LEU A 287 -1.24 5.11 -18.17
C LEU A 287 -0.57 5.85 -19.34
N ALA A 288 -1.35 6.29 -20.32
CA ALA A 288 -0.85 7.04 -21.47
C ALA A 288 -0.24 8.39 -21.04
N ALA A 289 -0.90 9.16 -20.15
CA ALA A 289 -0.37 10.41 -19.60
C ALA A 289 0.95 10.18 -18.83
N ALA A 290 1.12 9.00 -18.22
CA ALA A 290 2.37 8.60 -17.58
C ALA A 290 3.49 8.22 -18.57
N GLY A 291 3.25 8.23 -19.88
CA GLY A 291 4.21 7.82 -20.91
C GLY A 291 4.49 6.30 -20.88
N SER A 292 3.55 5.50 -20.40
CA SER A 292 3.70 4.05 -20.34
C SER A 292 2.80 3.36 -21.36
N GLU A 293 3.31 2.31 -21.99
CA GLU A 293 2.57 1.53 -22.97
C GLU A 293 1.69 0.46 -22.29
N PRO A 294 0.49 0.19 -22.85
CA PRO A 294 -0.35 -0.89 -22.39
C PRO A 294 0.34 -2.25 -22.53
N GLY A 295 0.25 -3.06 -21.47
CA GLY A 295 0.80 -4.40 -21.41
C GLY A 295 0.24 -5.14 -20.20
N PRO A 296 0.74 -6.34 -19.85
CA PRO A 296 0.30 -7.06 -18.67
C PRO A 296 0.44 -6.21 -17.41
N ALA A 297 -0.67 -5.95 -16.73
CA ALA A 297 -0.68 -5.11 -15.55
C ALA A 297 -0.02 -5.85 -14.36
N LYS A 298 0.73 -5.10 -13.56
CA LYS A 298 1.44 -5.56 -12.36
C LYS A 298 1.18 -4.60 -11.21
N CYS A 299 1.45 -5.02 -9.97
CA CYS A 299 1.36 -4.15 -8.80
C CYS A 299 2.13 -2.82 -8.97
N ASN A 300 3.25 -2.84 -9.71
CA ASN A 300 4.01 -1.62 -10.00
C ASN A 300 3.21 -0.58 -10.79
N HIS A 301 2.36 -1.00 -11.75
CA HIS A 301 1.50 -0.07 -12.48
C HIS A 301 0.53 0.63 -11.51
N ALA A 302 -0.16 -0.12 -10.66
CA ALA A 302 -1.08 0.44 -9.68
C ALA A 302 -0.36 1.30 -8.62
N GLY A 303 0.62 0.73 -7.93
CA GLY A 303 1.24 1.38 -6.75
C GLY A 303 2.22 2.51 -7.06
N PHE A 304 2.87 2.53 -8.23
CA PHE A 304 3.94 3.49 -8.53
C PHE A 304 3.71 4.35 -9.78
N ILE A 305 2.81 3.94 -10.68
CA ILE A 305 2.50 4.71 -11.90
C ILE A 305 1.15 5.41 -11.73
N LEU A 306 0.08 4.66 -11.50
CA LEU A 306 -1.29 5.18 -11.47
C LEU A 306 -1.62 5.81 -10.11
N GLY A 307 -1.40 5.09 -9.02
CA GLY A 307 -1.77 5.51 -7.66
C GLY A 307 -1.21 6.87 -7.23
N PRO A 308 0.10 7.14 -7.41
CA PRO A 308 0.66 8.45 -7.06
C PRO A 308 0.04 9.63 -7.81
N ARG A 309 -0.45 9.42 -9.05
CA ARG A 309 -1.14 10.42 -9.86
C ARG A 309 -2.54 10.70 -9.32
N ILE A 310 -3.32 9.65 -9.04
CA ILE A 310 -4.63 9.77 -8.41
C ILE A 310 -4.52 10.50 -7.07
N ASN A 311 -3.59 10.07 -6.21
CA ASN A 311 -3.34 10.69 -4.91
C ASN A 311 -2.86 12.15 -4.98
N ALA A 312 -2.33 12.60 -6.12
CA ALA A 312 -1.88 13.98 -6.28
C ALA A 312 -3.05 14.97 -6.26
N GLY A 313 -4.24 14.59 -6.76
CA GLY A 313 -5.45 15.39 -6.68
C GLY A 313 -5.78 15.80 -5.24
N GLY A 314 -5.87 14.85 -4.32
CA GLY A 314 -6.16 15.11 -2.90
C GLY A 314 -5.00 15.74 -2.10
N ARG A 315 -3.81 15.90 -2.70
CA ARG A 315 -2.65 16.51 -2.02
C ARG A 315 -2.44 17.98 -2.36
N ILE A 316 -2.56 18.34 -3.64
CA ILE A 316 -2.23 19.69 -4.13
C ILE A 316 -3.23 20.20 -5.17
N GLY A 317 -4.32 19.48 -5.43
CA GLY A 317 -5.35 19.81 -6.40
C GLY A 317 -6.75 19.60 -5.85
N ARG A 318 -7.66 19.19 -6.72
CA ARG A 318 -9.05 18.88 -6.37
C ARG A 318 -9.17 17.41 -5.94
N SER A 319 -9.78 17.18 -4.80
CA SER A 319 -9.90 15.84 -4.19
C SER A 319 -10.78 14.87 -5.00
N ASP A 320 -11.74 15.35 -5.79
CA ASP A 320 -12.69 14.54 -6.56
C ASP A 320 -12.13 13.95 -7.87
N LEU A 321 -10.98 14.46 -8.36
CA LEU A 321 -10.43 14.09 -9.67
C LEU A 321 -10.22 12.58 -9.85
N GLY A 322 -9.68 11.92 -8.82
CA GLY A 322 -9.42 10.48 -8.85
C GLY A 322 -10.70 9.66 -9.00
N ALA A 323 -11.70 9.94 -8.19
CA ALA A 323 -12.97 9.23 -8.22
C ALA A 323 -13.72 9.46 -9.55
N ARG A 324 -13.70 10.68 -10.08
CA ARG A 324 -14.26 11.01 -11.40
C ARG A 324 -13.54 10.26 -12.51
N LEU A 325 -12.20 10.29 -12.53
CA LEU A 325 -11.40 9.58 -13.53
C LEU A 325 -11.74 8.09 -13.59
N LEU A 326 -11.81 7.43 -12.42
CA LEU A 326 -12.05 5.99 -12.34
C LEU A 326 -13.49 5.60 -12.67
N SER A 327 -14.46 6.52 -12.50
CA SER A 327 -15.88 6.27 -12.71
C SER A 327 -16.40 6.67 -14.09
N THR A 328 -15.71 7.55 -14.84
CA THR A 328 -16.17 7.99 -16.16
C THR A 328 -16.08 6.88 -17.21
N ASP A 329 -17.01 6.88 -18.14
CA ASP A 329 -16.99 6.04 -19.35
C ASP A 329 -16.71 6.88 -20.61
N ASP A 330 -16.61 8.22 -20.48
CA ASP A 330 -16.27 9.14 -21.57
C ASP A 330 -14.73 9.21 -21.74
N PRO A 331 -14.19 8.79 -22.90
CA PRO A 331 -12.75 8.83 -23.17
C PRO A 331 -12.16 10.25 -23.18
N GLU A 332 -12.93 11.26 -23.58
CA GLU A 332 -12.44 12.65 -23.62
C GLU A 332 -12.36 13.24 -22.20
N GLU A 333 -13.38 13.01 -21.37
CA GLU A 333 -13.30 13.37 -19.95
C GLU A 333 -12.15 12.63 -19.26
N ALA A 334 -11.99 11.33 -19.53
CA ALA A 334 -10.91 10.52 -18.96
C ALA A 334 -9.53 11.09 -19.34
N ARG A 335 -9.34 11.51 -20.59
CA ARG A 335 -8.09 12.11 -21.04
C ARG A 335 -7.81 13.43 -20.33
N ALA A 336 -8.78 14.32 -20.25
CA ALA A 336 -8.62 15.62 -19.60
C ALA A 336 -8.28 15.48 -18.10
N LEU A 337 -8.98 14.59 -17.38
CA LEU A 337 -8.72 14.30 -15.97
C LEU A 337 -7.34 13.65 -15.76
N ALA A 338 -6.92 12.75 -16.65
CA ALA A 338 -5.62 12.10 -16.58
C ALA A 338 -4.46 13.08 -16.80
N GLU A 339 -4.58 14.00 -17.75
CA GLU A 339 -3.60 15.07 -18.01
C GLU A 339 -3.48 16.02 -16.80
N GLU A 340 -4.62 16.40 -16.18
CA GLU A 340 -4.64 17.23 -14.98
C GLU A 340 -3.96 16.51 -13.81
N LEU A 341 -4.26 15.24 -13.56
CA LEU A 341 -3.66 14.45 -12.49
C LEU A 341 -2.16 14.20 -12.70
N ASP A 342 -1.69 14.00 -13.94
CA ASP A 342 -0.26 13.87 -14.22
C ASP A 342 0.47 15.20 -13.97
N ALA A 343 -0.09 16.34 -14.41
CA ALA A 343 0.48 17.66 -14.14
C ALA A 343 0.56 17.93 -12.62
N LEU A 344 -0.49 17.61 -11.86
CA LEU A 344 -0.48 17.71 -10.39
C LEU A 344 0.57 16.79 -9.77
N ASN A 345 0.73 15.56 -10.26
CA ASN A 345 1.74 14.65 -9.75
C ASN A 345 3.17 15.16 -10.03
N LEU A 346 3.43 15.76 -11.19
CA LEU A 346 4.72 16.41 -11.49
C LEU A 346 4.99 17.58 -10.54
N ALA A 347 4.01 18.47 -10.35
CA ALA A 347 4.10 19.59 -9.43
C ALA A 347 4.33 19.13 -7.98
N ARG A 348 3.58 18.11 -7.53
CA ARG A 348 3.77 17.49 -6.20
C ARG A 348 5.20 16.96 -6.01
N ARG A 349 5.76 16.27 -7.03
CA ARG A 349 7.13 15.72 -6.95
C ARG A 349 8.17 16.82 -6.82
N GLU A 350 7.96 17.95 -7.49
CA GLU A 350 8.89 19.08 -7.39
C GLU A 350 8.80 19.74 -6.00
N VAL A 351 7.60 20.00 -5.48
CA VAL A 351 7.41 20.51 -4.11
C VAL A 351 8.02 19.54 -3.09
N GLU A 352 7.78 18.24 -3.23
CA GLU A 352 8.33 17.20 -2.35
C GLU A 352 9.86 17.19 -2.37
N ARG A 353 10.48 17.33 -3.56
CA ARG A 353 11.94 17.42 -3.71
C ARG A 353 12.50 18.63 -2.97
N GLN A 354 11.91 19.81 -3.19
CA GLN A 354 12.34 21.06 -2.56
C GLN A 354 12.25 20.98 -1.03
N VAL A 355 11.12 20.50 -0.50
CA VAL A 355 10.93 20.33 0.95
C VAL A 355 11.91 19.31 1.52
N THR A 356 12.13 18.19 0.82
CA THR A 356 13.11 17.17 1.24
C THR A 356 14.53 17.76 1.32
N ASP A 357 14.97 18.48 0.28
CA ASP A 357 16.29 19.08 0.23
C ASP A 357 16.48 20.14 1.35
N GLN A 358 15.46 20.92 1.63
CA GLN A 358 15.48 21.91 2.71
C GLN A 358 15.52 21.23 4.09
N ALA A 359 14.68 20.21 4.31
CA ALA A 359 14.63 19.47 5.57
C ALA A 359 15.95 18.75 5.87
N VAL A 360 16.57 18.12 4.86
CA VAL A 360 17.90 17.49 5.00
C VAL A 360 18.92 18.52 5.44
N ARG A 361 19.04 19.66 4.73
CA ARG A 361 20.00 20.72 5.10
C ARG A 361 19.79 21.22 6.54
N ARG A 362 18.54 21.44 6.96
CA ARG A 362 18.23 21.92 8.32
C ARG A 362 18.64 20.89 9.38
N VAL A 363 18.30 19.62 9.19
CA VAL A 363 18.64 18.55 10.14
C VAL A 363 20.13 18.29 10.21
N GLU A 364 20.84 18.31 9.08
CA GLU A 364 22.30 18.13 9.05
C GLU A 364 23.03 19.31 9.70
N ALA A 365 22.54 20.55 9.50
CA ALA A 365 23.11 21.74 10.13
C ALA A 365 22.95 21.77 11.66
N THR A 366 21.88 21.19 12.20
CA THR A 366 21.64 21.07 13.64
C THR A 366 22.26 19.82 14.27
N GLY A 367 22.68 18.84 13.46
CA GLY A 367 23.17 17.55 13.92
C GLY A 367 22.10 16.62 14.52
N ALA A 368 20.82 16.98 14.46
CA ALA A 368 19.72 16.25 15.12
C ALA A 368 19.56 14.77 14.65
N HIS A 369 20.11 14.41 13.49
CA HIS A 369 20.12 13.02 13.01
C HIS A 369 21.16 12.14 13.72
N ALA A 370 22.20 12.74 14.32
CA ALA A 370 23.37 12.06 14.90
C ALA A 370 23.53 12.28 16.41
N ASP A 371 22.75 13.16 17.03
CA ASP A 371 22.89 13.62 18.44
C ASP A 371 22.37 12.63 19.50
N GLY A 372 21.96 11.44 19.12
CA GLY A 372 21.37 10.45 20.03
C GLY A 372 19.87 10.63 20.28
N SER A 373 19.26 11.69 19.77
CA SER A 373 17.80 11.91 19.88
C SER A 373 17.00 10.76 19.25
N PRO A 374 15.98 10.20 19.94
CA PRO A 374 15.17 9.11 19.39
C PRO A 374 14.25 9.56 18.26
N VAL A 375 13.89 10.85 18.18
CA VAL A 375 12.99 11.41 17.16
C VAL A 375 13.60 12.65 16.54
N VAL A 376 13.63 12.71 15.21
CA VAL A 376 13.99 13.92 14.46
C VAL A 376 12.74 14.75 14.23
N VAL A 377 12.71 15.99 14.73
CA VAL A 377 11.63 16.95 14.45
C VAL A 377 12.20 18.11 13.65
N VAL A 378 11.66 18.34 12.47
CA VAL A 378 12.07 19.42 11.58
C VAL A 378 10.88 20.21 11.07
N GLU A 379 11.01 21.53 11.10
CA GLU A 379 10.00 22.49 10.63
C GLU A 379 10.53 23.35 9.50
N GLY A 380 9.60 23.88 8.70
CA GLY A 380 9.91 24.89 7.69
C GLY A 380 8.70 25.71 7.31
N ASP A 381 8.98 26.97 6.98
CA ASP A 381 7.96 27.93 6.57
C ASP A 381 7.39 27.54 5.22
N ASP A 382 6.07 27.60 5.09
CA ASP A 382 5.31 27.36 3.87
C ASP A 382 5.52 25.96 3.24
N TRP A 383 6.02 24.98 4.01
CA TRP A 383 6.04 23.61 3.55
C TRP A 383 4.62 23.07 3.42
N HIS A 384 4.28 22.67 2.20
CA HIS A 384 2.91 22.28 1.88
C HIS A 384 2.47 21.04 2.67
N PRO A 385 1.35 21.12 3.44
CA PRO A 385 0.90 20.02 4.31
C PRO A 385 0.57 18.71 3.55
N GLY A 386 0.26 18.78 2.26
CA GLY A 386 0.04 17.61 1.40
C GLY A 386 1.29 16.77 1.13
N VAL A 387 2.52 17.30 1.36
CA VAL A 387 3.77 16.58 1.08
C VAL A 387 4.59 16.24 2.33
N VAL A 388 4.39 16.91 3.48
CA VAL A 388 5.20 16.69 4.69
C VAL A 388 5.21 15.23 5.16
N GLY A 389 4.11 14.50 4.97
CA GLY A 389 4.04 13.08 5.31
C GLY A 389 4.88 12.16 4.41
N ILE A 390 5.05 12.53 3.14
CA ILE A 390 5.92 11.81 2.20
C ILE A 390 7.38 12.10 2.54
N VAL A 391 7.69 13.37 2.81
CA VAL A 391 9.03 13.80 3.23
C VAL A 391 9.43 13.10 4.52
N ALA A 392 8.55 13.04 5.53
CA ALA A 392 8.80 12.30 6.77
C ALA A 392 9.14 10.83 6.51
N GLY A 393 8.46 10.18 5.57
CA GLY A 393 8.77 8.81 5.15
C GLY A 393 10.19 8.66 4.59
N ARG A 394 10.58 9.54 3.65
CA ARG A 394 11.93 9.53 3.05
C ARG A 394 13.03 9.80 4.07
N LEU A 395 12.81 10.75 4.95
CA LEU A 395 13.80 11.10 5.99
C LEU A 395 13.92 9.98 7.03
N ARG A 396 12.82 9.30 7.38
CA ARG A 396 12.84 8.10 8.20
C ARG A 396 13.72 7.00 7.58
N GLU A 397 13.59 6.76 6.29
CA GLU A 397 14.42 5.78 5.56
C GLU A 397 15.90 6.18 5.56
N ARG A 398 16.18 7.46 5.32
CA ARG A 398 17.55 8.01 5.28
C ARG A 398 18.27 7.87 6.62
N TRP A 399 17.61 8.23 7.73
CA TRP A 399 18.25 8.29 9.05
C TRP A 399 17.91 7.10 9.96
N ARG A 400 17.02 6.22 9.51
CA ARG A 400 16.54 5.06 10.28
C ARG A 400 16.06 5.43 11.68
N LYS A 401 15.40 6.59 11.81
CA LYS A 401 14.81 7.14 13.04
C LYS A 401 13.37 7.58 12.77
N PRO A 402 12.49 7.61 13.77
CA PRO A 402 11.25 8.36 13.68
C PRO A 402 11.50 9.81 13.27
N VAL A 403 10.71 10.32 12.34
CA VAL A 403 10.80 11.70 11.84
C VAL A 403 9.44 12.35 11.84
N VAL A 404 9.38 13.58 12.34
CA VAL A 404 8.23 14.48 12.26
C VAL A 404 8.61 15.69 11.41
N VAL A 405 7.86 15.94 10.34
CA VAL A 405 8.04 17.08 9.44
C VAL A 405 6.85 18.01 9.59
N ILE A 406 7.10 19.30 9.83
CA ILE A 406 6.08 20.30 10.13
C ILE A 406 6.19 21.44 9.11
N GLY A 407 5.11 21.69 8.38
CA GLY A 407 4.95 22.91 7.58
C GLY A 407 4.28 23.99 8.42
N VAL A 408 4.94 25.12 8.57
CA VAL A 408 4.46 26.27 9.37
C VAL A 408 3.84 27.29 8.43
N ASP A 409 2.58 27.63 8.68
CA ASP A 409 1.95 28.82 8.11
C ASP A 409 2.45 30.04 8.88
N ALA A 410 3.33 30.81 8.27
CA ALA A 410 3.95 31.96 8.89
C ALA A 410 2.96 33.08 9.20
N VAL A 411 1.82 33.16 8.50
CA VAL A 411 0.79 34.18 8.70
C VAL A 411 -0.04 33.89 9.94
N ASN A 412 -0.45 32.62 10.09
CA ASN A 412 -1.34 32.21 11.18
C ASN A 412 -0.57 31.64 12.39
N GLY A 413 0.74 31.42 12.28
CA GLY A 413 1.57 30.87 13.35
C GLY A 413 1.19 29.42 13.71
N ILE A 414 0.62 28.67 12.75
CA ILE A 414 0.16 27.30 12.95
C ILE A 414 1.00 26.33 12.11
N GLY A 415 1.55 25.30 12.75
CA GLY A 415 2.23 24.21 12.09
C GLY A 415 1.31 22.99 11.89
N LYS A 416 1.25 22.48 10.67
CA LYS A 416 0.65 21.17 10.36
C LYS A 416 1.78 20.16 10.10
N GLY A 417 1.83 19.07 10.90
CA GLY A 417 2.91 18.10 10.85
C GLY A 417 2.43 16.68 10.57
N SER A 418 3.33 15.91 10.00
CA SER A 418 3.15 14.47 9.84
C SER A 418 4.42 13.73 10.26
N GLY A 419 4.24 12.66 11.03
CA GLY A 419 5.32 11.81 11.50
C GLY A 419 5.29 10.42 10.89
N ARG A 420 6.48 9.82 10.76
CA ARG A 420 6.69 8.42 10.37
C ARG A 420 7.65 7.77 11.34
N SER A 421 7.31 6.58 11.82
CA SER A 421 8.06 5.85 12.84
C SER A 421 8.79 4.63 12.29
N GLN A 422 9.53 3.98 13.17
CA GLN A 422 10.22 2.71 12.95
C GLN A 422 9.47 1.58 13.68
N PRO A 423 9.54 0.32 13.21
CA PRO A 423 9.05 -0.83 13.95
C PRO A 423 9.64 -0.87 15.37
N GLY A 424 8.80 -1.14 16.36
CA GLY A 424 9.19 -1.14 17.78
C GLY A 424 9.05 0.22 18.48
N MET A 425 8.80 1.31 17.74
CA MET A 425 8.63 2.66 18.29
C MET A 425 7.21 3.19 18.02
N ASN A 426 6.50 3.64 19.05
CA ASN A 426 5.09 4.04 18.94
C ASN A 426 4.92 5.57 18.91
N LEU A 427 5.06 6.15 17.72
CA LEU A 427 4.91 7.60 17.52
C LEU A 427 3.49 8.08 17.79
N GLY A 428 2.46 7.30 17.45
CA GLY A 428 1.06 7.70 17.69
C GLY A 428 0.76 7.90 19.17
N ARG A 429 1.28 7.03 20.05
CA ARG A 429 1.17 7.19 21.50
C ARG A 429 1.87 8.46 22.00
N ALA A 430 3.07 8.74 21.47
CA ALA A 430 3.83 9.93 21.87
C ALA A 430 3.11 11.23 21.42
N VAL A 431 2.53 11.24 20.22
CA VAL A 431 1.73 12.37 19.71
C VAL A 431 0.44 12.55 20.50
N GLN A 432 -0.24 11.45 20.84
CA GLN A 432 -1.44 11.49 21.69
C GLN A 432 -1.13 12.08 23.07
N ALA A 433 -0.06 11.62 23.72
CA ALA A 433 0.38 12.16 25.01
C ALA A 433 0.74 13.66 24.93
N ALA A 434 1.36 14.10 23.82
CA ALA A 434 1.66 15.51 23.61
C ALA A 434 0.39 16.39 23.45
N TRP A 435 -0.66 15.84 22.83
CA TRP A 435 -1.95 16.50 22.75
C TRP A 435 -2.64 16.58 24.11
N GLU A 436 -2.69 15.50 24.87
CA GLU A 436 -3.26 15.45 26.22
C GLU A 436 -2.53 16.39 27.20
N ALA A 437 -1.21 16.58 27.02
CA ALA A 437 -0.39 17.52 27.78
C ALA A 437 -0.53 19.00 27.34
N GLY A 438 -1.38 19.31 26.35
CA GLY A 438 -1.59 20.65 25.82
C GLY A 438 -0.38 21.23 25.07
N VAL A 439 0.50 20.38 24.54
CA VAL A 439 1.61 20.78 23.68
C VAL A 439 1.15 20.92 22.23
N LEU A 440 0.15 20.14 21.83
CA LEU A 440 -0.47 20.18 20.52
C LEU A 440 -1.88 20.78 20.58
N LEU A 441 -2.30 21.42 19.50
CA LEU A 441 -3.68 21.83 19.29
C LEU A 441 -4.58 20.66 18.90
N ALA A 442 -4.04 19.74 18.11
CA ALA A 442 -4.65 18.47 17.72
C ALA A 442 -3.55 17.47 17.38
N GLY A 443 -3.80 16.19 17.60
CA GLY A 443 -2.85 15.15 17.23
C GLY A 443 -3.43 13.76 17.43
N GLY A 444 -2.95 12.80 16.61
CA GLY A 444 -3.35 11.42 16.70
C GLY A 444 -2.66 10.56 15.64
N GLY A 445 -2.91 9.26 15.69
CA GLY A 445 -2.35 8.33 14.72
C GLY A 445 -2.12 6.95 15.31
N HIS A 446 -1.30 6.18 14.60
CA HIS A 446 -0.92 4.82 14.95
C HIS A 446 0.58 4.71 15.21
N ALA A 447 1.05 3.54 15.64
CA ALA A 447 2.46 3.34 15.96
C ALA A 447 3.41 3.84 14.87
N MET A 448 3.10 3.59 13.59
CA MET A 448 3.98 3.89 12.46
C MET A 448 3.79 5.26 11.82
N ALA A 449 2.68 5.94 12.07
CA ALA A 449 2.36 7.23 11.44
C ALA A 449 1.44 8.07 12.33
N ALA A 450 1.71 9.37 12.40
CA ALA A 450 0.89 10.31 13.16
C ALA A 450 0.76 11.64 12.42
N GLY A 451 -0.39 12.31 12.64
CA GLY A 451 -0.65 13.69 12.21
C GLY A 451 -0.75 14.61 13.42
N LEU A 452 -0.38 15.87 13.27
CA LEU A 452 -0.45 16.84 14.35
C LEU A 452 -0.66 18.29 13.86
N THR A 453 -1.22 19.10 14.76
CA THR A 453 -1.32 20.55 14.60
C THR A 453 -0.72 21.19 15.85
N VAL A 454 0.18 22.14 15.66
CA VAL A 454 0.96 22.78 16.74
C VAL A 454 1.09 24.29 16.51
N LYS A 455 1.19 25.09 17.56
CA LYS A 455 1.58 26.49 17.43
C LYS A 455 3.07 26.58 17.07
N ALA A 456 3.44 27.52 16.21
CA ALA A 456 4.82 27.69 15.77
C ALA A 456 5.80 27.90 16.94
N ASP A 457 5.41 28.69 17.95
CA ASP A 457 6.17 28.93 19.18
C ASP A 457 6.32 27.70 20.10
N SER A 458 5.50 26.68 19.90
CA SER A 458 5.49 25.46 20.72
C SER A 458 6.25 24.30 20.08
N ILE A 459 6.83 24.48 18.87
CA ILE A 459 7.53 23.38 18.15
C ILE A 459 8.78 22.91 18.92
N ALA A 460 9.53 23.81 19.53
CA ALA A 460 10.68 23.44 20.37
C ALA A 460 10.24 22.57 21.56
N ARG A 461 9.18 22.96 22.26
CA ARG A 461 8.59 22.18 23.36
C ARG A 461 8.08 20.81 22.88
N LEU A 462 7.49 20.74 21.69
CA LEU A 462 7.07 19.47 21.09
C LEU A 462 8.26 18.55 20.83
N ARG A 463 9.37 19.08 20.29
CA ARG A 463 10.60 18.32 20.04
C ARG A 463 11.13 17.70 21.33
N ASP A 464 11.24 18.50 22.40
CA ASP A 464 11.71 18.02 23.70
C ASP A 464 10.77 16.98 24.29
N PHE A 465 9.46 17.20 24.20
CA PHE A 465 8.43 16.28 24.70
C PHE A 465 8.48 14.91 24.00
N LEU A 466 8.56 14.90 22.65
CA LEU A 466 8.62 13.66 21.88
C LEU A 466 9.93 12.91 22.18
N ASN A 467 11.07 13.60 22.26
CA ASN A 467 12.35 12.99 22.57
C ASN A 467 12.37 12.40 24.00
N ALA A 468 11.83 13.10 24.98
CA ALA A 468 11.71 12.59 26.35
C ALA A 468 10.75 11.38 26.42
N GLY A 469 9.61 11.46 25.75
CA GLY A 469 8.58 10.41 25.75
C GLY A 469 9.00 9.12 25.05
N MET A 470 9.95 9.18 24.10
CA MET A 470 10.43 8.03 23.33
C MET A 470 11.86 7.60 23.71
N ALA A 471 12.47 8.20 24.75
CA ALA A 471 13.87 7.96 25.13
C ALA A 471 14.19 6.49 25.50
N GLY A 472 13.19 5.69 25.88
CA GLY A 472 13.37 4.26 26.19
C GLY A 472 12.95 3.32 25.06
N GLU A 473 12.42 3.85 23.97
CA GLU A 473 12.00 3.05 22.83
C GLU A 473 13.17 2.81 21.88
N GLN A 474 13.35 1.56 21.48
CA GLN A 474 14.36 1.22 20.48
C GLN A 474 13.70 0.58 19.25
N PRO A 475 14.21 0.85 18.05
CA PRO A 475 13.81 0.09 16.89
C PRO A 475 13.97 -1.41 17.20
N ALA A 476 13.03 -2.23 16.76
CA ALA A 476 13.17 -3.68 16.86
C ALA A 476 14.42 -4.09 16.06
N ALA A 477 15.53 -4.27 16.74
CA ALA A 477 16.86 -4.47 16.14
C ALA A 477 16.90 -5.67 15.18
N GLU A 478 16.03 -6.65 15.36
CA GLU A 478 16.01 -7.87 14.55
C GLU A 478 15.16 -7.79 13.28
N ALA A 479 14.21 -6.87 13.19
CA ALA A 479 13.29 -6.78 12.05
C ALA A 479 13.83 -5.90 10.89
N LEU A 480 14.74 -4.95 11.19
CA LEU A 480 15.21 -3.96 10.20
C LEU A 480 16.45 -4.41 9.42
N ASP A 481 17.22 -5.37 9.92
CA ASP A 481 18.54 -5.72 9.39
C ASP A 481 18.64 -7.14 8.82
N ALA A 482 17.53 -7.85 8.62
CA ALA A 482 17.56 -9.18 8.05
C ALA A 482 17.17 -9.21 6.57
N VAL A 483 17.97 -9.89 5.76
CA VAL A 483 17.57 -10.34 4.41
C VAL A 483 17.03 -11.75 4.53
N GLU A 484 15.74 -11.93 4.29
CA GLU A 484 15.11 -13.25 4.33
C GLU A 484 15.25 -13.93 2.98
N ILE A 485 15.96 -15.04 2.93
CA ILE A 485 16.26 -15.83 1.72
C ILE A 485 15.26 -16.98 1.60
N ASP A 486 14.62 -17.08 0.44
CA ASP A 486 13.71 -18.18 0.11
C ASP A 486 14.46 -19.42 -0.38
N ALA A 487 15.52 -19.25 -1.22
CA ALA A 487 16.31 -20.36 -1.74
C ALA A 487 17.74 -19.97 -2.10
N LEU A 488 18.66 -20.94 -1.99
CA LEU A 488 19.99 -20.90 -2.59
C LEU A 488 19.90 -21.39 -4.04
N VAL A 489 20.49 -20.63 -4.96
CA VAL A 489 20.43 -20.93 -6.41
C VAL A 489 21.82 -20.78 -7.01
N GLU A 490 22.25 -21.74 -7.81
CA GLU A 490 23.45 -21.60 -8.62
C GLU A 490 23.18 -20.73 -9.86
N PRO A 491 24.17 -19.97 -10.39
CA PRO A 491 23.99 -19.15 -11.58
C PRO A 491 23.37 -19.86 -12.79
N ARG A 492 23.69 -21.16 -12.99
CA ARG A 492 23.10 -21.98 -14.06
C ARG A 492 21.61 -22.26 -13.87
N ALA A 493 21.13 -22.31 -12.63
CA ALA A 493 19.72 -22.54 -12.29
C ALA A 493 18.90 -21.25 -12.28
N ALA A 494 19.54 -20.07 -12.27
CA ALA A 494 18.88 -18.77 -12.39
C ALA A 494 18.38 -18.56 -13.84
N THR A 495 17.35 -19.29 -14.21
CA THR A 495 16.79 -19.36 -15.57
C THR A 495 15.43 -18.69 -15.66
N ARG A 496 14.97 -18.46 -16.90
CA ARG A 496 13.61 -17.99 -17.16
C ARG A 496 12.56 -18.95 -16.61
N ALA A 497 12.78 -20.26 -16.70
CA ALA A 497 11.86 -21.27 -16.17
C ALA A 497 11.72 -21.16 -14.65
N LEU A 498 12.82 -20.98 -13.92
CA LEU A 498 12.76 -20.74 -12.47
C LEU A 498 11.99 -19.47 -12.13
N PHE A 499 12.27 -18.36 -12.85
CA PHE A 499 11.52 -17.11 -12.68
C PHE A 499 10.02 -17.31 -12.88
N GLU A 500 9.61 -17.96 -14.00
CA GLU A 500 8.19 -18.21 -14.31
C GLU A 500 7.54 -19.16 -13.30
N GLN A 501 8.28 -20.10 -12.75
CA GLN A 501 7.81 -20.97 -11.68
C GLN A 501 7.46 -20.16 -10.40
N PHE A 502 8.31 -19.22 -10.00
CA PHE A 502 8.09 -18.40 -8.83
C PHE A 502 7.09 -17.25 -9.07
N GLU A 503 6.92 -16.81 -10.33
CA GLU A 503 5.88 -15.83 -10.69
C GLU A 503 4.45 -16.34 -10.39
N GLN A 504 4.24 -17.65 -10.26
CA GLN A 504 2.95 -18.21 -9.80
C GLN A 504 2.58 -17.77 -8.37
N LEU A 505 3.56 -17.33 -7.58
CA LEU A 505 3.31 -16.77 -6.25
C LEU A 505 2.82 -15.31 -6.30
N ALA A 506 2.93 -14.62 -7.43
CA ALA A 506 2.45 -13.24 -7.61
C ALA A 506 0.91 -13.15 -7.46
N PRO A 507 0.36 -11.97 -7.15
CA PRO A 507 1.00 -10.66 -6.99
C PRO A 507 1.77 -10.53 -5.67
N PHE A 508 2.92 -9.85 -5.73
CA PHE A 508 3.76 -9.61 -4.56
C PHE A 508 3.46 -8.26 -3.91
N GLY A 509 3.55 -8.22 -2.57
CA GLY A 509 3.27 -7.05 -1.75
C GLY A 509 3.28 -7.42 -0.26
N PRO A 510 2.62 -6.64 0.61
CA PRO A 510 2.52 -6.94 2.03
C PRO A 510 1.97 -8.35 2.26
N ALA A 511 2.51 -9.04 3.25
CA ALA A 511 2.21 -10.44 3.60
C ALA A 511 2.46 -11.49 2.48
N ASN A 512 2.86 -11.08 1.28
CA ASN A 512 3.31 -11.95 0.20
C ASN A 512 4.57 -11.36 -0.47
N PRO A 513 5.73 -11.38 0.20
CA PRO A 513 6.95 -10.78 -0.31
C PRO A 513 7.44 -11.49 -1.58
N GLU A 514 8.08 -10.72 -2.47
CA GLU A 514 8.73 -11.26 -3.65
C GLU A 514 9.88 -12.21 -3.24
N PRO A 515 10.03 -13.37 -3.91
CA PRO A 515 11.06 -14.34 -3.57
C PRO A 515 12.48 -13.78 -3.64
N MET A 516 13.27 -14.06 -2.61
CA MET A 516 14.67 -13.66 -2.47
C MET A 516 15.57 -14.88 -2.65
N PHE A 517 16.47 -14.80 -3.62
CA PHE A 517 17.44 -15.84 -3.92
C PHE A 517 18.82 -15.43 -3.45
N ALA A 518 19.60 -16.38 -2.95
CA ALA A 518 21.03 -16.21 -2.71
C ALA A 518 21.83 -16.99 -3.74
N LEU A 519 22.92 -16.41 -4.20
CA LEU A 519 23.97 -17.05 -4.98
C LEU A 519 25.24 -17.01 -4.15
N ASP A 520 25.88 -18.17 -3.96
CA ASP A 520 27.05 -18.28 -3.10
C ASP A 520 28.35 -18.42 -3.92
N HIS A 521 29.45 -17.89 -3.37
CA HIS A 521 30.79 -17.98 -3.96
C HIS A 521 30.87 -17.62 -5.45
N VAL A 522 30.11 -16.59 -5.86
CA VAL A 522 30.10 -16.16 -7.27
C VAL A 522 31.34 -15.34 -7.63
N THR A 523 31.73 -15.43 -8.90
CA THR A 523 32.72 -14.57 -9.53
C THR A 523 32.03 -13.43 -10.27
N VAL A 524 32.31 -12.19 -9.91
CA VAL A 524 31.80 -11.01 -10.59
C VAL A 524 32.60 -10.77 -11.86
N ARG A 525 31.93 -10.76 -13.00
CA ARG A 525 32.51 -10.50 -14.33
C ARG A 525 31.87 -9.28 -14.96
N GLU A 526 32.59 -8.61 -15.84
CA GLU A 526 32.10 -7.47 -16.63
C GLU A 526 31.42 -6.38 -15.75
N PRO A 527 32.01 -6.00 -14.58
CA PRO A 527 31.42 -4.97 -13.76
C PRO A 527 31.48 -3.61 -14.46
N ALA A 528 30.39 -2.86 -14.40
CA ALA A 528 30.33 -1.51 -14.97
C ALA A 528 29.42 -0.62 -14.13
N ALA A 529 29.93 0.57 -13.79
CA ALA A 529 29.11 1.64 -13.25
C ALA A 529 28.22 2.22 -14.35
N MET A 530 26.97 2.53 -13.98
CA MET A 530 25.97 3.13 -14.86
C MET A 530 25.56 4.50 -14.33
N ASN A 531 25.00 5.33 -15.21
CA ASN A 531 24.42 6.60 -14.82
C ASN A 531 23.38 6.42 -13.69
N GLY A 532 23.39 7.34 -12.72
CA GLY A 532 22.50 7.26 -11.55
C GLY A 532 23.05 6.40 -10.41
N GLY A 533 24.36 6.04 -10.44
CA GLY A 533 25.01 5.30 -9.36
C GLY A 533 24.63 3.80 -9.32
N HIS A 534 24.21 3.23 -10.44
CA HIS A 534 23.89 1.80 -10.53
C HIS A 534 25.13 0.99 -10.93
N VAL A 535 25.14 -0.29 -10.57
CA VAL A 535 26.20 -1.23 -10.98
C VAL A 535 25.55 -2.39 -11.74
N ARG A 536 26.04 -2.67 -12.96
CA ARG A 536 25.68 -3.90 -13.68
C ARG A 536 26.89 -4.83 -13.71
N CYS A 537 26.63 -6.14 -13.72
CA CYS A 537 27.67 -7.15 -13.82
C CYS A 537 27.10 -8.49 -14.30
N ARG A 538 27.95 -9.49 -14.39
CA ARG A 538 27.57 -10.90 -14.52
C ARG A 538 28.08 -11.67 -13.31
N LEU A 539 27.24 -12.49 -12.73
CA LEU A 539 27.59 -13.38 -11.62
C LEU A 539 27.81 -14.78 -12.19
N ALA A 540 29.05 -15.27 -12.12
CA ALA A 540 29.44 -16.56 -12.67
C ALA A 540 29.66 -17.58 -11.56
N GLY A 541 29.15 -18.79 -11.76
CA GLY A 541 29.43 -19.96 -10.92
C GLY A 541 30.77 -20.63 -11.23
N PRO A 542 31.16 -21.63 -10.44
CA PRO A 542 32.38 -22.41 -10.66
C PRO A 542 32.42 -23.14 -12.00
N ASP A 543 31.25 -23.51 -12.53
CA ASP A 543 31.05 -24.19 -13.82
C ASP A 543 31.11 -23.23 -15.03
N GLY A 544 31.31 -21.93 -14.79
CA GLY A 544 31.37 -20.90 -15.83
C GLY A 544 30.00 -20.39 -16.29
N ALA A 545 28.88 -21.01 -15.89
CA ALA A 545 27.55 -20.49 -16.15
C ALA A 545 27.35 -19.15 -15.42
N SER A 546 26.62 -18.24 -16.03
CA SER A 546 26.47 -16.89 -15.45
C SER A 546 25.09 -16.28 -15.67
N VAL A 547 24.66 -15.47 -14.73
CA VAL A 547 23.43 -14.68 -14.81
C VAL A 547 23.78 -13.18 -14.85
N LYS A 548 23.04 -12.40 -15.65
CA LYS A 548 23.11 -10.92 -15.60
C LYS A 548 22.63 -10.42 -14.26
N ALA A 549 23.25 -9.37 -13.73
CA ALA A 549 22.87 -8.76 -12.47
C ALA A 549 22.94 -7.25 -12.52
N ILE A 550 22.07 -6.59 -11.75
CA ILE A 550 22.03 -5.15 -11.57
C ILE A 550 21.85 -4.81 -10.09
N ALA A 551 22.60 -3.84 -9.60
CA ALA A 551 22.43 -3.28 -8.27
C ALA A 551 22.14 -1.78 -8.39
N TRP A 552 21.05 -1.34 -7.79
CA TRP A 552 20.56 0.02 -7.94
C TRP A 552 21.18 0.97 -6.92
N ARG A 553 21.67 2.16 -7.39
CA ARG A 553 22.13 3.29 -6.56
C ARG A 553 23.13 2.89 -5.46
N CYS A 554 24.03 1.99 -5.76
CA CYS A 554 25.00 1.45 -4.79
C CYS A 554 26.46 1.66 -5.17
N ALA A 555 26.77 2.29 -6.31
CA ALA A 555 28.15 2.39 -6.81
C ALA A 555 29.13 2.98 -5.78
N ASP A 556 28.69 3.93 -4.96
CA ASP A 556 29.49 4.57 -3.91
C ASP A 556 29.39 3.87 -2.53
N LEU A 557 28.57 2.81 -2.42
CA LEU A 557 28.38 2.04 -1.19
C LEU A 557 29.32 0.82 -1.16
N PRO A 558 29.64 0.25 0.03
CA PRO A 558 30.53 -0.90 0.14
C PRO A 558 30.16 -2.08 -0.76
N ALA A 559 28.86 -2.41 -0.87
CA ALA A 559 28.35 -3.46 -1.74
C ALA A 559 28.64 -3.17 -3.23
N GLY A 560 28.41 -1.95 -3.70
CA GLY A 560 28.69 -1.53 -5.06
C GLY A 560 30.18 -1.50 -5.38
N GLN A 561 31.01 -1.05 -4.44
CA GLN A 561 32.46 -1.06 -4.58
C GLN A 561 33.02 -2.49 -4.68
N ALA A 562 32.50 -3.42 -3.88
CA ALA A 562 32.86 -4.84 -3.98
C ALA A 562 32.47 -5.45 -5.34
N LEU A 563 31.29 -5.12 -5.87
CA LEU A 563 30.87 -5.55 -7.21
C LEU A 563 31.76 -4.95 -8.31
N LEU A 564 32.10 -3.64 -8.21
CA LEU A 564 32.95 -2.95 -9.19
C LEU A 564 34.40 -3.43 -9.16
N ALA A 565 34.92 -3.85 -8.00
CA ALA A 565 36.24 -4.44 -7.88
C ALA A 565 36.36 -5.77 -8.65
N GLY A 566 35.23 -6.44 -8.89
CA GLY A 566 35.21 -7.74 -9.59
C GLY A 566 35.86 -8.86 -8.77
N GLY A 567 36.05 -10.00 -9.41
CA GLY A 567 36.70 -11.15 -8.76
C GLY A 567 35.73 -12.14 -8.13
N GLY A 568 36.27 -13.13 -7.42
CA GLY A 568 35.52 -14.27 -6.92
C GLY A 568 35.27 -14.24 -5.41
N GLY A 569 34.33 -15.09 -4.97
CA GLY A 569 34.09 -15.40 -3.57
C GLY A 569 33.04 -14.52 -2.87
N LEU A 570 32.25 -13.73 -3.60
CA LEU A 570 31.14 -12.99 -3.02
C LEU A 570 29.89 -13.89 -2.92
N SER A 571 29.09 -13.67 -1.87
CA SER A 571 27.73 -14.16 -1.77
C SER A 571 26.76 -13.00 -2.07
N VAL A 572 25.76 -13.23 -2.94
CA VAL A 572 24.87 -12.17 -3.45
C VAL A 572 23.42 -12.60 -3.22
N ALA A 573 22.63 -11.72 -2.58
CA ALA A 573 21.19 -11.89 -2.44
C ALA A 573 20.45 -10.95 -3.39
N GLY A 574 19.39 -11.45 -4.05
CA GLY A 574 18.61 -10.66 -4.99
C GLY A 574 17.35 -11.34 -5.48
N ARG A 575 16.57 -10.60 -6.27
CA ARG A 575 15.32 -11.05 -6.89
C ARG A 575 15.54 -11.34 -8.37
N LEU A 576 15.00 -12.43 -8.86
CA LEU A 576 14.99 -12.70 -10.29
C LEU A 576 13.94 -11.83 -10.97
N LYS A 577 14.31 -11.20 -12.08
CA LYS A 577 13.43 -10.36 -12.90
C LYS A 577 13.52 -10.81 -14.36
N ALA A 578 12.41 -10.67 -15.07
CA ALA A 578 12.44 -10.85 -16.52
C ALA A 578 13.36 -9.80 -17.17
N ASP A 579 14.21 -10.21 -18.09
CA ASP A 579 15.04 -9.36 -18.94
C ASP A 579 14.65 -9.59 -20.41
N ASP A 580 13.51 -9.01 -20.78
CA ASP A 580 12.92 -9.15 -22.12
C ASP A 580 13.36 -7.95 -22.99
N TRP A 581 14.60 -8.04 -23.53
CA TRP A 581 15.17 -7.00 -24.38
C TRP A 581 15.38 -7.51 -25.81
N ASN A 582 14.95 -6.74 -26.81
CA ASN A 582 15.10 -7.04 -28.23
C ASN A 582 14.57 -8.44 -28.63
N GLY A 583 13.41 -8.86 -28.07
CA GLY A 583 12.77 -10.14 -28.38
C GLY A 583 13.46 -11.36 -27.76
N ARG A 584 14.52 -11.19 -26.97
CA ARG A 584 15.16 -12.28 -26.22
C ARG A 584 14.53 -12.37 -24.84
N ARG A 585 13.95 -13.52 -24.52
CA ARG A 585 13.39 -13.84 -23.20
C ARG A 585 14.53 -14.27 -22.27
N GLY A 586 15.01 -13.34 -21.45
CA GLY A 586 16.06 -13.58 -20.48
C GLY A 586 15.59 -13.43 -19.04
N VAL A 587 16.55 -13.57 -18.12
CA VAL A 587 16.41 -13.29 -16.70
C VAL A 587 17.63 -12.52 -16.22
N GLN A 588 17.43 -11.61 -15.27
CA GLN A 588 18.50 -10.95 -14.54
C GLN A 588 18.24 -11.00 -13.04
N LEU A 589 19.31 -10.95 -12.25
CA LEU A 589 19.22 -10.82 -10.80
C LEU A 589 19.28 -9.32 -10.44
N GLU A 590 18.23 -8.83 -9.79
CA GLU A 590 18.23 -7.52 -9.15
C GLU A 590 18.83 -7.68 -7.75
N ILE A 591 20.08 -7.20 -7.59
CA ILE A 591 20.84 -7.38 -6.35
C ILE A 591 20.27 -6.49 -5.27
N GLU A 592 19.93 -7.10 -4.14
CA GLU A 592 19.44 -6.45 -2.93
C GLU A 592 20.55 -6.28 -1.89
N ASP A 593 21.47 -7.25 -1.81
CA ASP A 593 22.54 -7.24 -0.82
C ASP A 593 23.74 -8.10 -1.26
N VAL A 594 24.92 -7.78 -0.71
CA VAL A 594 26.18 -8.46 -1.01
C VAL A 594 26.90 -8.76 0.30
N ALA A 595 27.43 -9.97 0.43
CA ALA A 595 28.30 -10.36 1.52
C ALA A 595 29.66 -10.83 0.99
N ASP A 596 30.72 -10.48 1.67
CA ASP A 596 32.06 -11.02 1.43
C ASP A 596 32.38 -12.02 2.55
N PRO A 597 32.38 -13.35 2.27
CA PRO A 597 32.67 -14.35 3.29
C PRO A 597 34.03 -14.18 3.99
N ARG A 598 34.95 -13.47 3.36
CA ARG A 598 36.29 -13.18 3.94
C ARG A 598 36.24 -12.10 5.03
N MET A 599 35.17 -11.31 5.07
CA MET A 599 34.93 -10.25 6.05
C MET A 599 33.95 -10.66 7.15
N VAL A 600 33.38 -11.88 7.06
CA VAL A 600 32.47 -12.47 8.06
C VAL A 600 33.36 -13.16 9.10
N GLY A 601 33.66 -12.45 10.18
CA GLY A 601 34.39 -12.94 11.32
C GLY A 601 33.61 -12.71 12.60
#